data_b61c5db4060f34912a80f8dcc7429743
#
_entry.id   b61c5db4060f34912a80f8dcc7429743
#
_cell.length_a   1.000
_cell.length_b   1.000
_cell.length_c   1.000
_cell.angle_alpha   90.00
_cell.angle_beta   90.00
_cell.angle_gamma   90.00
#
_symmetry.space_group_name_H-M   'P 1'
#
loop_
_entity.id
_entity.type
_entity.pdbx_description
1 polymer ?
#
loop_
_entity_poly.entity_id
_entity_poly.type
_entity_poly.pdbx_seq_one_letter_code
_entity_poly.pdbx_strand_id
1 'polypeptide(L)'
;MSEVKKIATRESYGNALIELGKEHEDLVVLDADLAAATKTGVFKKEFPRRHIDCGIAECNMMGIAAGLAAAGMTPFASTFAMFAAGRAFEQVRNSIGYPHLNVKIGATHAGISVGEDGATHQCNEDIALMRTIPGMTIINPSDDVEARAAVKAAYEIDGPVYLRFGRLAVPVINDNPEYEFKIGKGVVLKEGKEVTLIATGLCVAATLAAAKHLEQDGISAKVINIHTIKPLDQELIIQSAKETGKVVTIEEHSVIGGLGSAVCETLAEAYPVPVKKIGIYDVFGQSGPATALLKKYGLDENGIYTEVKKYLS
;
A
#
# COMPACT_ATOMS: atom_id res chain seq x y z
N MET A 1 -28.87 -4.79 8.52
CA MET A 1 -27.63 -4.09 8.12
C MET A 1 -27.23 -4.65 6.77
N SER A 2 -27.09 -3.84 5.73
CA SER A 2 -26.58 -4.29 4.44
C SER A 2 -25.17 -4.86 4.65
N GLU A 3 -24.89 -6.00 4.04
CA GLU A 3 -23.57 -6.63 4.10
C GLU A 3 -22.53 -5.67 3.49
N VAL A 4 -21.48 -5.37 4.25
CA VAL A 4 -20.44 -4.45 3.79
C VAL A 4 -19.70 -5.11 2.63
N LYS A 5 -19.73 -4.47 1.46
CA LYS A 5 -19.02 -4.94 0.27
C LYS A 5 -17.51 -5.02 0.56
N LYS A 6 -16.90 -6.17 0.27
CA LYS A 6 -15.46 -6.38 0.43
C LYS A 6 -14.84 -6.77 -0.91
N ILE A 7 -13.74 -6.14 -1.27
CA ILE A 7 -13.00 -6.39 -2.51
C ILE A 7 -11.51 -6.42 -2.20
N ALA A 8 -10.77 -7.37 -2.77
CA ALA A 8 -9.31 -7.38 -2.68
C ALA A 8 -8.72 -6.31 -3.60
N THR A 9 -7.80 -5.49 -3.10
CA THR A 9 -7.22 -4.39 -3.89
C THR A 9 -6.48 -4.87 -5.14
N ARG A 10 -5.95 -6.11 -5.15
CA ARG A 10 -5.41 -6.74 -6.37
C ARG A 10 -6.49 -6.98 -7.46
N GLU A 11 -7.75 -7.21 -7.09
CA GLU A 11 -8.85 -7.36 -8.06
C GLU A 11 -9.19 -6.00 -8.67
N SER A 12 -9.20 -4.96 -7.84
CA SER A 12 -9.37 -3.58 -8.26
C SER A 12 -8.26 -3.16 -9.25
N TYR A 13 -7.02 -3.57 -8.97
CA TYR A 13 -5.87 -3.37 -9.86
C TYR A 13 -6.08 -3.99 -11.23
N GLY A 14 -6.42 -5.28 -11.30
CA GLY A 14 -6.66 -5.97 -12.58
C GLY A 14 -7.79 -5.32 -13.40
N ASN A 15 -8.87 -4.89 -12.74
CA ASN A 15 -9.99 -4.21 -13.39
C ASN A 15 -9.61 -2.81 -13.90
N ALA A 16 -8.85 -2.04 -13.10
CA ALA A 16 -8.38 -0.71 -13.50
C ALA A 16 -7.43 -0.76 -14.70
N LEU A 17 -6.59 -1.81 -14.81
CA LEU A 17 -5.75 -2.03 -15.99
C LEU A 17 -6.58 -2.23 -17.27
N ILE A 18 -7.74 -2.91 -17.21
CA ILE A 18 -8.63 -3.05 -18.37
C ILE A 18 -9.18 -1.67 -18.78
N GLU A 19 -9.61 -0.86 -17.80
CA GLU A 19 -10.13 0.49 -18.07
C GLU A 19 -9.07 1.35 -18.77
N LEU A 20 -7.86 1.43 -18.23
CA LEU A 20 -6.74 2.12 -18.83
C LEU A 20 -6.33 1.54 -20.21
N GLY A 21 -6.36 0.22 -20.35
CA GLY A 21 -6.00 -0.43 -21.61
C GLY A 21 -6.96 -0.12 -22.77
N LYS A 22 -8.22 0.28 -22.48
CA LYS A 22 -9.17 0.77 -23.49
C LYS A 22 -8.86 2.18 -23.95
N GLU A 23 -8.29 2.99 -23.08
CA GLU A 23 -8.03 4.41 -23.31
C GLU A 23 -6.62 4.66 -23.85
N HIS A 24 -5.64 3.77 -23.55
CA HIS A 24 -4.21 3.97 -23.80
C HIS A 24 -3.59 2.78 -24.52
N GLU A 25 -3.12 2.96 -25.72
CA GLU A 25 -2.49 1.92 -26.57
C GLU A 25 -1.04 1.61 -26.16
N ASP A 26 -0.35 2.57 -25.56
CA ASP A 26 1.04 2.45 -25.08
C ASP A 26 1.16 1.64 -23.79
N LEU A 27 0.03 1.40 -23.07
CA LEU A 27 0.00 0.60 -21.86
C LEU A 27 0.23 -0.88 -22.17
N VAL A 28 1.26 -1.47 -21.56
CA VAL A 28 1.56 -2.91 -21.60
C VAL A 28 1.63 -3.47 -20.19
N VAL A 29 1.22 -4.73 -20.02
CA VAL A 29 1.24 -5.41 -18.73
C VAL A 29 2.19 -6.59 -18.78
N LEU A 30 3.10 -6.67 -17.81
CA LEU A 30 4.02 -7.79 -17.67
C LEU A 30 3.69 -8.59 -16.40
N ASP A 31 3.94 -9.88 -16.46
CA ASP A 31 3.77 -10.81 -15.35
C ASP A 31 4.90 -11.85 -15.31
N ALA A 32 5.15 -12.43 -14.13
CA ALA A 32 6.14 -13.47 -13.91
C ALA A 32 5.46 -14.81 -13.58
N ASP A 33 4.62 -15.32 -14.49
CA ASP A 33 3.82 -16.56 -14.34
C ASP A 33 2.83 -16.53 -13.16
N LEU A 34 2.38 -15.34 -12.77
CA LEU A 34 1.46 -15.13 -11.64
C LEU A 34 0.15 -14.42 -12.04
N ALA A 35 -0.17 -14.35 -13.35
CA ALA A 35 -1.29 -13.57 -13.87
C ALA A 35 -2.66 -13.88 -13.22
N ALA A 36 -2.90 -15.11 -12.81
CA ALA A 36 -4.11 -15.48 -12.08
C ALA A 36 -4.15 -14.91 -10.66
N ALA A 37 -3.00 -14.88 -9.98
CA ALA A 37 -2.86 -14.39 -8.61
C ALA A 37 -2.80 -12.86 -8.55
N THR A 38 -2.04 -12.21 -9.41
CA THR A 38 -1.92 -10.75 -9.52
C THR A 38 -3.17 -10.08 -10.11
N LYS A 39 -4.05 -10.88 -10.74
CA LYS A 39 -5.24 -10.45 -11.49
C LYS A 39 -4.96 -9.76 -12.82
N THR A 40 -3.72 -9.78 -13.30
CA THR A 40 -3.38 -9.32 -14.65
C THR A 40 -3.93 -10.23 -15.76
N GLY A 41 -4.31 -11.46 -15.41
CA GLY A 41 -4.97 -12.40 -16.32
C GLY A 41 -6.28 -11.89 -16.93
N VAL A 42 -6.98 -10.94 -16.27
CA VAL A 42 -8.17 -10.29 -16.86
C VAL A 42 -7.77 -9.35 -17.99
N PHE A 43 -6.66 -8.62 -17.84
CA PHE A 43 -6.08 -7.80 -18.91
C PHE A 43 -5.59 -8.65 -20.09
N LYS A 44 -4.91 -9.78 -19.81
CA LYS A 44 -4.46 -10.74 -20.85
C LYS A 44 -5.58 -11.22 -21.74
N LYS A 45 -6.78 -11.45 -21.18
CA LYS A 45 -7.96 -11.90 -21.94
C LYS A 45 -8.45 -10.83 -22.92
N GLU A 46 -8.47 -9.56 -22.49
CA GLU A 46 -8.96 -8.43 -23.28
C GLU A 46 -7.91 -7.95 -24.29
N PHE A 47 -6.64 -7.88 -23.86
CA PHE A 47 -5.52 -7.35 -24.64
C PHE A 47 -4.35 -8.34 -24.76
N PRO A 48 -4.51 -9.51 -25.41
CA PRO A 48 -3.48 -10.57 -25.43
C PRO A 48 -2.16 -10.15 -26.05
N ARG A 49 -2.14 -9.15 -26.96
CA ARG A 49 -0.92 -8.63 -27.58
C ARG A 49 -0.16 -7.63 -26.73
N ARG A 50 -0.77 -7.13 -25.66
CA ARG A 50 -0.19 -6.16 -24.74
C ARG A 50 0.07 -6.75 -23.35
N HIS A 51 -0.05 -8.07 -23.23
CA HIS A 51 0.33 -8.81 -22.03
C HIS A 51 1.52 -9.70 -22.33
N ILE A 52 2.57 -9.57 -21.51
CA ILE A 52 3.84 -10.31 -21.68
C ILE A 52 4.05 -11.14 -20.42
N ASP A 53 4.05 -12.46 -20.57
CA ASP A 53 4.44 -13.37 -19.51
C ASP A 53 5.94 -13.66 -19.63
N CYS A 54 6.71 -13.25 -18.63
CA CYS A 54 8.17 -13.39 -18.61
C CYS A 54 8.64 -14.72 -18.00
N GLY A 55 7.68 -15.61 -17.61
CA GLY A 55 7.97 -16.79 -16.80
C GLY A 55 8.39 -16.42 -15.38
N ILE A 56 8.84 -17.41 -14.60
CA ILE A 56 9.28 -17.20 -13.21
C ILE A 56 10.67 -16.53 -13.19
N ALA A 57 10.71 -15.25 -13.62
CA ALA A 57 11.95 -14.52 -13.84
C ALA A 57 11.77 -13.01 -13.57
N GLU A 58 11.53 -12.63 -12.33
CA GLU A 58 11.18 -11.26 -11.93
C GLU A 58 12.28 -10.25 -12.25
N CYS A 59 13.56 -10.61 -12.10
CA CYS A 59 14.67 -9.75 -12.51
C CYS A 59 14.65 -9.46 -14.01
N ASN A 60 14.38 -10.47 -14.83
CA ASN A 60 14.24 -10.31 -16.28
C ASN A 60 13.00 -9.47 -16.63
N MET A 61 11.88 -9.70 -15.97
CA MET A 61 10.66 -8.91 -16.14
C MET A 61 10.90 -7.41 -15.87
N MET A 62 11.60 -7.06 -14.80
CA MET A 62 11.94 -5.66 -14.51
C MET A 62 12.88 -5.06 -15.57
N GLY A 63 13.82 -5.85 -16.09
CA GLY A 63 14.69 -5.43 -17.21
C GLY A 63 13.90 -5.20 -18.52
N ILE A 64 12.96 -6.09 -18.85
CA ILE A 64 12.06 -5.94 -20.01
C ILE A 64 11.19 -4.69 -19.84
N ALA A 65 10.59 -4.49 -18.65
CA ALA A 65 9.79 -3.31 -18.34
C ALA A 65 10.60 -2.01 -18.51
N ALA A 66 11.85 -1.98 -18.02
CA ALA A 66 12.75 -0.85 -18.21
C ALA A 66 13.01 -0.58 -19.70
N GLY A 67 13.28 -1.61 -20.50
CA GLY A 67 13.48 -1.49 -21.95
C GLY A 67 12.25 -0.97 -22.68
N LEU A 68 11.06 -1.45 -22.34
CA LEU A 68 9.79 -0.97 -22.90
C LEU A 68 9.52 0.50 -22.54
N ALA A 69 9.78 0.91 -21.31
CA ALA A 69 9.65 2.29 -20.89
C ALA A 69 10.64 3.21 -21.63
N ALA A 70 11.90 2.76 -21.82
CA ALA A 70 12.89 3.48 -22.62
C ALA A 70 12.50 3.60 -24.11
N ALA A 71 11.64 2.69 -24.60
CA ALA A 71 11.08 2.73 -25.95
C ALA A 71 9.77 3.55 -26.05
N GLY A 72 9.34 4.22 -24.97
CA GLY A 72 8.15 5.09 -24.95
C GLY A 72 6.84 4.39 -24.60
N MET A 73 6.87 3.16 -24.09
CA MET A 73 5.70 2.46 -23.58
C MET A 73 5.50 2.75 -22.09
N THR A 74 4.29 2.51 -21.58
CA THR A 74 3.97 2.58 -20.15
C THR A 74 3.74 1.17 -19.58
N PRO A 75 4.80 0.46 -19.15
CA PRO A 75 4.69 -0.89 -18.64
C PRO A 75 4.22 -0.93 -17.18
N PHE A 76 3.26 -1.83 -16.90
CA PHE A 76 2.85 -2.28 -15.57
C PHE A 76 3.46 -3.67 -15.31
N ALA A 77 4.53 -3.73 -14.53
CA ALA A 77 5.22 -4.99 -14.19
C ALA A 77 4.65 -5.56 -12.90
N SER A 78 4.03 -6.75 -12.96
CA SER A 78 3.21 -7.32 -11.91
C SER A 78 3.76 -8.63 -11.37
N THR A 79 3.98 -8.70 -10.07
CA THR A 79 4.34 -9.91 -9.33
C THR A 79 3.99 -9.75 -7.85
N PHE A 80 4.34 -10.71 -7.00
CA PHE A 80 4.20 -10.54 -5.56
C PHE A 80 5.19 -9.51 -5.01
N ALA A 81 4.78 -8.79 -3.97
CA ALA A 81 5.62 -7.75 -3.35
C ALA A 81 7.00 -8.28 -2.93
N MET A 82 7.07 -9.51 -2.37
CA MET A 82 8.34 -10.16 -2.00
C MET A 82 9.26 -10.34 -3.19
N PHE A 83 8.73 -10.63 -4.37
CA PHE A 83 9.55 -10.87 -5.55
C PHE A 83 9.91 -9.57 -6.27
N ALA A 84 9.01 -8.58 -6.27
CA ALA A 84 9.32 -7.25 -6.80
C ALA A 84 10.35 -6.51 -5.95
N ALA A 85 10.13 -6.45 -4.64
CA ALA A 85 10.95 -5.68 -3.71
C ALA A 85 12.17 -6.45 -3.19
N GLY A 86 12.06 -7.77 -3.03
CA GLY A 86 13.19 -8.61 -2.56
C GLY A 86 14.06 -9.09 -3.71
N ARG A 87 13.54 -10.01 -4.53
CA ARG A 87 14.33 -10.65 -5.59
C ARG A 87 14.83 -9.68 -6.65
N ALA A 88 13.97 -8.79 -7.15
CA ALA A 88 14.28 -7.89 -8.25
C ALA A 88 14.71 -6.48 -7.82
N PHE A 89 15.05 -6.28 -6.53
CA PHE A 89 15.37 -4.95 -5.98
C PHE A 89 16.47 -4.23 -6.76
N GLU A 90 17.54 -4.94 -7.13
CA GLU A 90 18.64 -4.34 -7.87
C GLU A 90 18.18 -3.81 -9.24
N GLN A 91 17.37 -4.59 -10.00
CA GLN A 91 16.84 -4.17 -11.28
C GLN A 91 15.86 -3.00 -11.14
N VAL A 92 15.00 -3.02 -10.11
CA VAL A 92 14.11 -1.88 -9.79
C VAL A 92 14.94 -0.63 -9.50
N ARG A 93 15.99 -0.75 -8.69
CA ARG A 93 16.86 0.38 -8.34
C ARG A 93 17.67 0.91 -9.52
N ASN A 94 18.37 0.03 -10.23
CA ASN A 94 19.38 0.43 -11.21
C ASN A 94 18.83 0.54 -12.64
N SER A 95 17.91 -0.34 -13.03
CA SER A 95 17.36 -0.33 -14.38
C SER A 95 16.13 0.57 -14.52
N ILE A 96 15.39 0.82 -13.43
CA ILE A 96 14.15 1.62 -13.42
C ILE A 96 14.35 2.93 -12.69
N GLY A 97 14.74 2.90 -11.41
CA GLY A 97 14.83 4.07 -10.54
C GLY A 97 15.94 5.03 -10.93
N TYR A 98 17.16 4.53 -11.15
CA TYR A 98 18.31 5.38 -11.48
C TYR A 98 18.14 6.20 -12.77
N PRO A 99 17.70 5.60 -13.91
CA PRO A 99 17.37 6.35 -15.11
C PRO A 99 16.00 7.02 -15.08
N HIS A 100 15.24 6.91 -13.98
CA HIS A 100 13.91 7.49 -13.78
C HIS A 100 12.89 7.08 -14.86
N LEU A 101 12.86 5.78 -15.22
CA LEU A 101 12.00 5.28 -16.28
C LEU A 101 10.53 5.15 -15.81
N ASN A 102 9.62 5.39 -16.75
CA ASN A 102 8.18 5.37 -16.53
C ASN A 102 7.63 3.93 -16.39
N VAL A 103 8.03 3.22 -15.34
CA VAL A 103 7.57 1.86 -15.02
C VAL A 103 6.67 1.86 -13.80
N LYS A 104 5.51 1.19 -13.90
CA LYS A 104 4.58 0.98 -12.80
C LYS A 104 4.74 -0.45 -12.26
N ILE A 105 5.12 -0.60 -11.02
CA ILE A 105 5.32 -1.90 -10.38
C ILE A 105 4.05 -2.25 -9.61
N GLY A 106 3.27 -3.21 -10.13
CA GLY A 106 2.05 -3.72 -9.50
C GLY A 106 2.37 -4.85 -8.52
N ALA A 107 2.79 -4.49 -7.31
CA ALA A 107 3.21 -5.43 -6.27
C ALA A 107 2.00 -5.93 -5.46
N THR A 108 1.56 -7.15 -5.71
CA THR A 108 0.44 -7.78 -5.00
C THR A 108 0.92 -8.67 -3.85
N HIS A 109 0.00 -9.17 -3.03
CA HIS A 109 0.32 -10.10 -1.94
C HIS A 109 1.35 -9.51 -0.94
N ALA A 110 1.23 -8.22 -0.63
CA ALA A 110 2.09 -7.59 0.36
C ALA A 110 1.66 -7.92 1.80
N GLY A 111 2.61 -7.91 2.73
CA GLY A 111 2.36 -8.09 4.16
C GLY A 111 2.08 -9.52 4.59
N ILE A 112 1.64 -9.70 5.85
CA ILE A 112 1.37 -11.02 6.44
C ILE A 112 0.03 -11.61 6.00
N SER A 113 -0.90 -10.81 5.48
CA SER A 113 -2.21 -11.27 4.99
C SER A 113 -2.15 -12.09 3.69
N VAL A 114 -0.96 -12.32 3.14
CA VAL A 114 -0.71 -13.39 2.16
C VAL A 114 -1.23 -14.73 2.70
N GLY A 115 -1.06 -14.97 4.00
CA GLY A 115 -1.70 -16.07 4.68
C GLY A 115 -0.90 -17.37 4.67
N GLU A 116 -1.46 -18.40 4.09
CA GLU A 116 -0.98 -19.77 4.16
C GLU A 116 0.39 -19.98 3.50
N ASP A 117 0.75 -19.17 2.52
CA ASP A 117 2.06 -19.24 1.83
C ASP A 117 3.23 -18.94 2.79
N GLY A 118 2.97 -18.24 3.88
CA GLY A 118 3.90 -18.07 4.99
C GLY A 118 5.03 -17.08 4.75
N ALA A 119 6.01 -17.10 5.64
CA ALA A 119 7.08 -16.09 5.76
C ALA A 119 7.90 -15.87 4.47
N THR A 120 8.05 -16.88 3.62
CA THR A 120 8.82 -16.76 2.36
C THR A 120 8.13 -15.93 1.29
N HIS A 121 6.82 -15.72 1.40
CA HIS A 121 5.99 -14.95 0.47
C HIS A 121 5.45 -13.66 1.09
N GLN A 122 5.42 -13.58 2.41
CA GLN A 122 4.99 -12.41 3.17
C GLN A 122 6.07 -11.33 3.11
N CYS A 123 5.78 -10.23 2.43
CA CYS A 123 6.71 -9.10 2.33
C CYS A 123 6.34 -8.03 3.36
N ASN A 124 7.12 -7.93 4.42
CA ASN A 124 6.94 -6.94 5.48
C ASN A 124 7.97 -5.79 5.40
N GLU A 125 8.77 -5.74 4.36
CA GLU A 125 9.89 -4.80 4.20
C GLU A 125 9.86 -4.03 2.86
N ASP A 126 8.87 -4.26 2.02
CA ASP A 126 8.78 -3.69 0.66
C ASP A 126 8.72 -2.15 0.65
N ILE A 127 7.92 -1.56 1.54
CA ILE A 127 7.84 -0.11 1.65
C ILE A 127 9.20 0.47 2.06
N ALA A 128 9.87 -0.15 3.03
CA ALA A 128 11.18 0.29 3.49
C ALA A 128 12.21 0.29 2.35
N LEU A 129 12.28 -0.80 1.59
CA LEU A 129 13.19 -0.95 0.46
C LEU A 129 12.89 0.08 -0.64
N MET A 130 11.64 0.22 -1.05
CA MET A 130 11.25 1.13 -2.12
C MET A 130 11.40 2.61 -1.73
N ARG A 131 11.21 2.97 -0.44
CA ARG A 131 11.41 4.33 0.05
C ARG A 131 12.84 4.83 -0.16
N THR A 132 13.84 3.94 -0.15
CA THR A 132 15.25 4.31 -0.34
C THR A 132 15.60 4.67 -1.78
N ILE A 133 14.77 4.32 -2.76
CA ILE A 133 15.03 4.60 -4.18
C ILE A 133 14.64 6.05 -4.50
N PRO A 134 15.58 6.92 -4.94
CA PRO A 134 15.27 8.30 -5.31
C PRO A 134 14.21 8.38 -6.42
N GLY A 135 13.27 9.31 -6.31
CA GLY A 135 12.21 9.52 -7.31
C GLY A 135 11.11 8.46 -7.36
N MET A 136 11.21 7.35 -6.63
CA MET A 136 10.16 6.34 -6.55
C MET A 136 8.91 6.88 -5.84
N THR A 137 7.76 6.84 -6.48
CA THR A 137 6.46 7.09 -5.83
C THR A 137 5.93 5.79 -5.24
N ILE A 138 5.37 5.83 -4.00
CA ILE A 138 4.86 4.64 -3.30
C ILE A 138 3.43 4.85 -2.87
N ILE A 139 2.53 3.97 -3.34
CA ILE A 139 1.09 4.04 -3.09
C ILE A 139 0.61 2.71 -2.51
N ASN A 140 -0.10 2.77 -1.38
CA ASN A 140 -0.68 1.62 -0.68
C ASN A 140 -2.17 1.90 -0.39
N PRO A 141 -3.07 1.66 -1.36
CA PRO A 141 -4.49 1.99 -1.25
C PRO A 141 -5.22 1.13 -0.22
N SER A 142 -6.22 1.70 0.42
CA SER A 142 -6.98 1.09 1.51
C SER A 142 -8.17 0.24 1.06
N ASP A 143 -8.74 0.50 -0.12
CA ASP A 143 -9.92 -0.20 -0.63
C ASP A 143 -10.03 -0.21 -2.17
N ASP A 144 -11.17 -0.69 -2.71
CA ASP A 144 -11.44 -0.79 -4.15
C ASP A 144 -11.42 0.59 -4.84
N VAL A 145 -12.08 1.58 -4.23
CA VAL A 145 -12.20 2.93 -4.83
C VAL A 145 -10.82 3.57 -4.95
N GLU A 146 -10.08 3.52 -3.86
CA GLU A 146 -8.75 4.09 -3.79
C GLU A 146 -7.74 3.33 -4.68
N ALA A 147 -7.85 1.99 -4.75
CA ALA A 147 -6.98 1.18 -5.59
C ALA A 147 -7.16 1.49 -7.08
N ARG A 148 -8.41 1.63 -7.56
CA ARG A 148 -8.69 2.02 -8.95
C ARG A 148 -8.17 3.42 -9.26
N ALA A 149 -8.42 4.37 -8.37
CA ALA A 149 -7.93 5.73 -8.51
C ALA A 149 -6.40 5.80 -8.50
N ALA A 150 -5.74 5.02 -7.62
CA ALA A 150 -4.29 4.91 -7.53
C ALA A 150 -3.66 4.38 -8.83
N VAL A 151 -4.28 3.39 -9.48
CA VAL A 151 -3.79 2.83 -10.76
C VAL A 151 -3.88 3.86 -11.87
N LYS A 152 -5.00 4.59 -11.96
CA LYS A 152 -5.18 5.68 -12.93
C LYS A 152 -4.19 6.81 -12.69
N ALA A 153 -4.07 7.27 -11.45
CA ALA A 153 -3.12 8.32 -11.09
C ALA A 153 -1.66 7.90 -11.32
N ALA A 154 -1.33 6.63 -11.11
CA ALA A 154 0.01 6.12 -11.40
C ALA A 154 0.33 6.16 -12.89
N TYR A 155 -0.62 5.90 -13.77
CA TYR A 155 -0.42 6.02 -15.22
C TYR A 155 -0.01 7.44 -15.62
N GLU A 156 -0.62 8.45 -15.02
CA GLU A 156 -0.35 9.87 -15.32
C GLU A 156 1.01 10.38 -14.79
N ILE A 157 1.65 9.67 -13.88
CA ILE A 157 2.98 10.05 -13.37
C ILE A 157 4.04 9.64 -14.39
N ASP A 158 4.87 10.58 -14.82
CA ASP A 158 6.10 10.26 -15.54
C ASP A 158 7.20 9.88 -14.53
N GLY A 159 7.59 8.60 -14.52
CA GLY A 159 8.57 8.06 -13.59
C GLY A 159 8.12 6.78 -12.88
N PRO A 160 8.98 6.23 -12.00
CA PRO A 160 8.74 4.94 -11.35
C PRO A 160 7.70 5.04 -10.24
N VAL A 161 6.73 4.12 -10.26
CA VAL A 161 5.69 4.02 -9.22
C VAL A 161 5.63 2.60 -8.69
N TYR A 162 5.65 2.44 -7.37
CA TYR A 162 5.39 1.20 -6.66
C TYR A 162 3.96 1.22 -6.10
N LEU A 163 3.10 0.38 -6.65
CA LEU A 163 1.71 0.17 -6.25
C LEU A 163 1.62 -1.09 -5.40
N ARG A 164 1.24 -0.96 -4.14
CA ARG A 164 1.17 -2.03 -3.17
C ARG A 164 -0.26 -2.53 -2.98
N PHE A 165 -0.52 -3.80 -3.24
CA PHE A 165 -1.86 -4.38 -3.14
C PHE A 165 -1.91 -5.61 -2.25
N GLY A 166 -3.03 -5.78 -1.52
CA GLY A 166 -3.30 -6.94 -0.67
C GLY A 166 -4.00 -8.09 -1.42
N ARG A 167 -3.83 -9.31 -0.87
CA ARG A 167 -4.58 -10.51 -1.27
C ARG A 167 -5.96 -10.55 -0.64
N LEU A 168 -6.07 -10.14 0.63
CA LEU A 168 -7.30 -10.20 1.42
C LEU A 168 -8.32 -9.18 0.91
N ALA A 169 -9.60 -9.59 0.82
CA ALA A 169 -10.70 -8.68 0.53
C ALA A 169 -10.95 -7.76 1.74
N VAL A 170 -10.96 -6.45 1.50
CA VAL A 170 -11.14 -5.40 2.51
C VAL A 170 -12.47 -4.66 2.30
N PRO A 171 -13.06 -4.09 3.37
CA PRO A 171 -14.25 -3.26 3.25
C PRO A 171 -14.03 -2.07 2.31
N VAL A 172 -15.02 -1.72 1.50
CA VAL A 172 -15.04 -0.45 0.76
C VAL A 172 -15.46 0.65 1.72
N ILE A 173 -14.57 1.60 1.96
CA ILE A 173 -14.73 2.68 2.96
C ILE A 173 -14.75 4.07 2.33
N ASN A 174 -14.22 4.21 1.11
CA ASN A 174 -14.16 5.47 0.37
C ASN A 174 -15.30 5.62 -0.67
N ASP A 175 -16.40 4.87 -0.52
CA ASP A 175 -17.58 4.94 -1.39
C ASP A 175 -18.39 6.22 -1.09
N ASN A 176 -17.76 7.36 -1.34
CA ASN A 176 -18.32 8.69 -1.20
C ASN A 176 -18.13 9.44 -2.53
N PRO A 177 -19.19 9.97 -3.14
CA PRO A 177 -19.08 10.75 -4.40
C PRO A 177 -18.15 11.96 -4.33
N GLU A 178 -17.88 12.47 -3.11
CA GLU A 178 -16.95 13.59 -2.89
C GLU A 178 -15.50 13.14 -2.68
N TYR A 179 -15.24 11.81 -2.67
CA TYR A 179 -13.89 11.30 -2.50
C TYR A 179 -13.01 11.65 -3.69
N GLU A 180 -11.92 12.35 -3.45
CA GLU A 180 -10.93 12.72 -4.45
C GLU A 180 -9.57 12.13 -4.08
N PHE A 181 -9.02 11.29 -4.96
CA PHE A 181 -7.68 10.73 -4.80
C PHE A 181 -6.64 11.72 -5.33
N LYS A 182 -5.70 12.12 -4.48
CA LYS A 182 -4.58 13.01 -4.86
C LYS A 182 -3.26 12.43 -4.38
N ILE A 183 -2.33 12.19 -5.28
CA ILE A 183 -0.97 11.74 -4.95
C ILE A 183 -0.34 12.70 -3.93
N GLY A 184 0.26 12.14 -2.88
CA GLY A 184 0.94 12.89 -1.84
C GLY A 184 0.02 13.60 -0.84
N LYS A 185 -1.30 13.34 -0.88
CA LYS A 185 -2.25 13.88 0.09
C LYS A 185 -2.89 12.76 0.91
N GLY A 186 -2.93 12.95 2.22
CA GLY A 186 -3.66 12.08 3.14
C GLY A 186 -5.13 12.48 3.24
N VAL A 187 -5.96 11.57 3.76
CA VAL A 187 -7.40 11.78 3.93
C VAL A 187 -7.77 11.67 5.41
N VAL A 188 -8.37 12.71 5.97
CA VAL A 188 -8.95 12.64 7.32
C VAL A 188 -10.28 11.91 7.24
N LEU A 189 -10.34 10.72 7.81
CA LEU A 189 -11.55 9.88 7.82
C LEU A 189 -12.42 10.08 9.07
N LYS A 190 -11.82 10.54 10.15
CA LYS A 190 -12.50 10.87 11.41
C LYS A 190 -11.73 11.96 12.12
N GLU A 191 -12.44 12.97 12.60
CA GLU A 191 -11.85 14.00 13.47
C GLU A 191 -11.71 13.52 14.91
N GLY A 192 -10.73 14.07 15.64
CA GLY A 192 -10.45 13.76 17.04
C GLY A 192 -9.43 14.72 17.66
N LYS A 193 -9.30 14.70 19.00
CA LYS A 193 -8.52 15.72 19.72
C LYS A 193 -7.45 15.18 20.68
N GLU A 194 -7.43 13.87 20.97
CA GLU A 194 -6.55 13.32 22.01
C GLU A 194 -5.40 12.49 21.45
N VAL A 195 -5.60 11.87 20.28
CA VAL A 195 -4.57 11.08 19.57
C VAL A 195 -4.86 11.08 18.09
N THR A 196 -3.81 11.12 17.27
CA THR A 196 -3.89 10.91 15.81
C THR A 196 -3.47 9.50 15.47
N LEU A 197 -4.36 8.74 14.82
CA LEU A 197 -4.12 7.41 14.28
C LEU A 197 -3.88 7.54 12.77
N ILE A 198 -2.67 7.21 12.31
CA ILE A 198 -2.27 7.30 10.91
C ILE A 198 -2.11 5.89 10.36
N ALA A 199 -2.98 5.49 9.45
CA ALA A 199 -2.98 4.15 8.88
C ALA A 199 -2.78 4.15 7.37
N THR A 200 -2.39 3.01 6.80
CA THR A 200 -2.25 2.79 5.37
C THR A 200 -2.76 1.41 4.95
N GLY A 201 -3.20 1.30 3.71
CA GLY A 201 -3.64 0.03 3.14
C GLY A 201 -4.75 -0.64 3.93
N LEU A 202 -4.71 -1.96 4.05
CA LEU A 202 -5.75 -2.73 4.72
C LEU A 202 -5.95 -2.37 6.21
N CYS A 203 -4.97 -1.77 6.87
CA CYS A 203 -5.07 -1.37 8.26
C CYS A 203 -6.03 -0.20 8.50
N VAL A 204 -6.40 0.57 7.47
CA VAL A 204 -7.28 1.74 7.60
C VAL A 204 -8.66 1.37 8.13
N ALA A 205 -9.28 0.33 7.57
CA ALA A 205 -10.61 -0.12 8.01
C ALA A 205 -10.61 -0.61 9.47
N ALA A 206 -9.59 -1.37 9.87
CA ALA A 206 -9.41 -1.83 11.25
C ALA A 206 -9.15 -0.66 12.22
N THR A 207 -8.40 0.36 11.78
CA THR A 207 -8.14 1.57 12.56
C THR A 207 -9.42 2.38 12.79
N LEU A 208 -10.28 2.52 11.77
CA LEU A 208 -11.59 3.17 11.92
C LEU A 208 -12.49 2.42 12.92
N ALA A 209 -12.48 1.09 12.89
CA ALA A 209 -13.22 0.28 13.85
C ALA A 209 -12.65 0.43 15.27
N ALA A 210 -11.34 0.40 15.44
CA ALA A 210 -10.67 0.65 16.72
C ALA A 210 -10.97 2.05 17.28
N ALA A 211 -11.01 3.08 16.42
CA ALA A 211 -11.36 4.44 16.83
C ALA A 211 -12.80 4.57 17.36
N LYS A 212 -13.75 3.74 16.85
CA LYS A 212 -15.12 3.68 17.41
C LYS A 212 -15.14 3.04 18.80
N HIS A 213 -14.31 2.04 19.06
CA HIS A 213 -14.18 1.45 20.40
C HIS A 213 -13.53 2.44 21.38
N LEU A 214 -12.51 3.19 20.95
CA LEU A 214 -11.91 4.25 21.75
C LEU A 214 -12.92 5.34 22.14
N GLU A 215 -13.79 5.71 21.19
CA GLU A 215 -14.85 6.70 21.42
C GLU A 215 -15.86 6.24 22.48
N GLN A 216 -16.19 4.95 22.53
CA GLN A 216 -17.04 4.37 23.59
C GLN A 216 -16.40 4.48 24.97
N ASP A 217 -15.07 4.52 25.04
CA ASP A 217 -14.32 4.76 26.29
C ASP A 217 -14.06 6.26 26.56
N GLY A 218 -14.64 7.16 25.76
CA GLY A 218 -14.47 8.59 25.88
C GLY A 218 -13.19 9.15 25.28
N ILE A 219 -12.45 8.38 24.50
CA ILE A 219 -11.20 8.80 23.87
C ILE A 219 -11.46 9.30 22.43
N SER A 220 -11.15 10.57 22.19
CA SER A 220 -11.36 11.24 20.92
C SER A 220 -10.17 11.05 19.97
N ALA A 221 -10.24 10.03 19.12
CA ALA A 221 -9.18 9.70 18.16
C ALA A 221 -9.45 10.28 16.76
N LYS A 222 -8.47 11.02 16.22
CA LYS A 222 -8.43 11.43 14.82
C LYS A 222 -7.90 10.27 13.98
N VAL A 223 -8.50 9.96 12.82
CA VAL A 223 -8.05 8.89 11.93
C VAL A 223 -7.69 9.46 10.57
N ILE A 224 -6.47 9.20 10.12
CA ILE A 224 -5.94 9.62 8.83
C ILE A 224 -5.54 8.39 8.02
N ASN A 225 -6.00 8.35 6.77
CA ASN A 225 -5.51 7.41 5.77
C ASN A 225 -4.38 8.07 4.98
N ILE A 226 -3.20 7.45 5.00
CA ILE A 226 -2.05 7.82 4.16
C ILE A 226 -1.91 6.75 3.08
N HIS A 227 -2.57 6.95 1.95
CA HIS A 227 -2.46 6.08 0.78
C HIS A 227 -1.18 6.29 -0.03
N THR A 228 -0.57 7.48 0.02
CA THR A 228 0.71 7.77 -0.63
C THR A 228 1.79 7.94 0.44
N ILE A 229 2.72 6.99 0.49
CA ILE A 229 3.78 6.98 1.50
C ILE A 229 4.99 7.82 1.03
N LYS A 230 5.18 7.91 -0.28
CA LYS A 230 6.19 8.75 -0.91
C LYS A 230 5.66 9.29 -2.24
N PRO A 231 5.53 10.64 -2.38
CA PRO A 231 5.76 11.66 -1.36
C PRO A 231 4.75 11.60 -0.21
N LEU A 232 5.18 11.90 1.00
CA LEU A 232 4.33 11.89 2.19
C LEU A 232 3.64 13.26 2.38
N ASP A 233 2.38 13.28 2.83
CA ASP A 233 1.69 14.51 3.24
C ASP A 233 2.19 14.99 4.62
N GLN A 234 3.38 15.59 4.61
CA GLN A 234 4.03 16.10 5.82
C GLN A 234 3.18 17.18 6.50
N GLU A 235 2.56 18.05 5.71
CA GLU A 235 1.73 19.15 6.22
C GLU A 235 0.57 18.66 7.08
N LEU A 236 -0.20 17.69 6.55
CA LEU A 236 -1.31 17.06 7.28
C LEU A 236 -0.85 16.37 8.55
N ILE A 237 0.28 15.66 8.50
CA ILE A 237 0.86 14.93 9.64
C ILE A 237 1.29 15.91 10.74
N ILE A 238 2.03 16.98 10.38
CA ILE A 238 2.49 18.00 11.31
C ILE A 238 1.31 18.73 11.96
N GLN A 239 0.31 19.12 11.16
CA GLN A 239 -0.87 19.79 11.65
C GLN A 239 -1.63 18.90 12.66
N SER A 240 -1.85 17.65 12.31
CA SER A 240 -2.56 16.70 13.17
C SER A 240 -1.79 16.37 14.46
N ALA A 241 -0.46 16.31 14.39
CA ALA A 241 0.38 16.16 15.57
C ALA A 241 0.30 17.38 16.52
N LYS A 242 0.21 18.61 15.97
CA LYS A 242 -0.03 19.82 16.77
C LYS A 242 -1.36 19.82 17.46
N GLU A 243 -2.40 19.29 16.83
CA GLU A 243 -3.76 19.25 17.37
C GLU A 243 -3.93 18.25 18.51
N THR A 244 -3.28 17.08 18.42
CA THR A 244 -3.50 15.96 19.34
C THR A 244 -2.33 15.69 20.30
N GLY A 245 -1.11 16.14 19.98
CA GLY A 245 0.08 15.96 20.80
C GLY A 245 0.60 14.52 20.90
N LYS A 246 -0.13 13.53 20.38
CA LYS A 246 0.24 12.10 20.37
C LYS A 246 -0.13 11.46 19.06
N VAL A 247 0.78 10.65 18.48
CA VAL A 247 0.57 10.00 17.19
C VAL A 247 0.76 8.49 17.34
N VAL A 248 -0.10 7.72 16.65
CA VAL A 248 0.04 6.27 16.49
C VAL A 248 0.02 5.96 14.99
N THR A 249 1.00 5.21 14.48
CA THR A 249 1.01 4.74 13.09
C THR A 249 0.63 3.26 13.03
N ILE A 250 -0.15 2.88 12.02
CA ILE A 250 -0.65 1.51 11.86
C ILE A 250 -0.40 1.04 10.43
N GLU A 251 0.36 -0.04 10.28
CA GLU A 251 0.76 -0.57 8.98
C GLU A 251 0.94 -2.09 9.01
N GLU A 252 0.52 -2.78 7.97
CA GLU A 252 0.84 -4.18 7.71
C GLU A 252 2.22 -4.29 7.07
N HIS A 253 3.24 -3.92 7.83
CA HIS A 253 4.63 -3.84 7.42
C HIS A 253 5.51 -3.88 8.67
N SER A 254 6.80 -4.10 8.52
CA SER A 254 7.77 -3.89 9.60
C SER A 254 7.66 -2.47 10.16
N VAL A 255 7.75 -2.33 11.47
CA VAL A 255 7.86 -1.00 12.13
C VAL A 255 9.16 -0.27 11.79
N ILE A 256 10.07 -0.93 11.05
CA ILE A 256 11.35 -0.40 10.60
C ILE A 256 11.23 0.01 9.12
N GLY A 257 11.42 1.29 8.82
CA GLY A 257 11.52 1.82 7.47
C GLY A 257 10.20 2.07 6.72
N GLY A 258 9.03 1.63 7.26
CA GLY A 258 7.72 1.82 6.65
C GLY A 258 7.09 3.19 6.89
N LEU A 259 5.74 3.23 6.93
CA LEU A 259 4.95 4.44 7.22
C LEU A 259 5.33 5.06 8.55
N GLY A 260 5.42 4.26 9.61
CA GLY A 260 5.75 4.75 10.94
C GLY A 260 7.11 5.43 10.99
N SER A 261 8.10 4.93 10.26
CA SER A 261 9.41 5.57 10.14
C SER A 261 9.32 6.90 9.39
N ALA A 262 8.56 6.96 8.28
CA ALA A 262 8.37 8.20 7.51
C ALA A 262 7.69 9.29 8.34
N VAL A 263 6.69 8.92 9.15
CA VAL A 263 6.03 9.85 10.08
C VAL A 263 7.00 10.31 11.17
N CYS A 264 7.78 9.40 11.77
CA CYS A 264 8.78 9.75 12.78
C CYS A 264 9.85 10.71 12.21
N GLU A 265 10.36 10.45 11.02
CA GLU A 265 11.33 11.31 10.32
C GLU A 265 10.78 12.72 10.17
N THR A 266 9.55 12.85 9.64
CA THR A 266 8.87 14.15 9.46
C THR A 266 8.67 14.89 10.78
N LEU A 267 8.18 14.19 11.81
CA LEU A 267 7.87 14.83 13.10
C LEU A 267 9.14 15.18 13.88
N ALA A 268 10.19 14.36 13.80
CA ALA A 268 11.46 14.65 14.47
C ALA A 268 12.10 15.96 13.99
N GLU A 269 11.95 16.29 12.71
CA GLU A 269 12.50 17.51 12.12
C GLU A 269 11.60 18.74 12.33
N ALA A 270 10.27 18.56 12.23
CA ALA A 270 9.34 19.69 12.14
C ALA A 270 8.58 19.99 13.45
N TYR A 271 8.13 18.97 14.16
CA TYR A 271 7.33 19.09 15.39
C TYR A 271 7.39 17.82 16.23
N PRO A 272 8.41 17.62 17.06
CA PRO A 272 8.59 16.40 17.85
C PRO A 272 7.47 16.14 18.83
N VAL A 273 6.82 14.99 18.69
CA VAL A 273 5.81 14.46 19.62
C VAL A 273 6.06 12.97 19.84
N PRO A 274 5.54 12.38 20.93
CA PRO A 274 5.58 10.94 21.10
C PRO A 274 4.84 10.21 19.96
N VAL A 275 5.52 9.23 19.33
CA VAL A 275 4.94 8.39 18.28
C VAL A 275 5.02 6.92 18.68
N LYS A 276 3.88 6.24 18.70
CA LYS A 276 3.79 4.78 18.83
C LYS A 276 3.62 4.18 17.42
N LYS A 277 4.42 3.20 17.07
CA LYS A 277 4.24 2.44 15.83
C LYS A 277 3.54 1.11 16.14
N ILE A 278 2.55 0.73 15.34
CA ILE A 278 1.87 -0.58 15.35
C ILE A 278 2.12 -1.23 13.98
N GLY A 279 2.73 -2.39 13.98
CA GLY A 279 3.13 -3.15 12.78
C GLY A 279 3.81 -4.44 13.18
N ILE A 280 4.64 -5.01 12.31
CA ILE A 280 5.41 -6.22 12.57
C ILE A 280 6.74 -5.84 13.28
N TYR A 281 6.92 -6.35 14.51
CA TYR A 281 8.04 -5.98 15.38
C TYR A 281 9.21 -6.97 15.24
N ASP A 282 10.10 -6.71 14.28
CA ASP A 282 11.38 -7.43 14.09
C ASP A 282 11.26 -8.96 14.18
N VAL A 283 10.22 -9.49 13.55
CA VAL A 283 9.97 -10.94 13.45
C VAL A 283 9.51 -11.29 12.03
N PHE A 284 9.84 -12.49 11.59
CA PHE A 284 9.25 -13.04 10.38
C PHE A 284 7.77 -13.35 10.57
N GLY A 285 7.02 -13.38 9.48
CA GLY A 285 5.67 -13.91 9.48
C GLY A 285 5.64 -15.42 9.63
N GLN A 286 4.47 -16.01 9.44
CA GLN A 286 4.25 -17.46 9.49
C GLN A 286 3.05 -17.87 8.65
N SER A 287 2.92 -19.15 8.32
CA SER A 287 1.74 -19.70 7.66
C SER A 287 0.52 -19.67 8.59
N GLY A 288 -0.63 -19.38 8.03
CA GLY A 288 -1.91 -19.39 8.73
C GLY A 288 -2.99 -18.61 7.96
N PRO A 289 -4.28 -18.72 8.36
CA PRO A 289 -5.34 -17.92 7.78
C PRO A 289 -5.06 -16.42 7.96
N ALA A 290 -5.22 -15.61 6.91
CA ALA A 290 -4.88 -14.18 6.91
C ALA A 290 -5.46 -13.40 8.11
N THR A 291 -6.74 -13.61 8.42
CA THR A 291 -7.41 -12.94 9.56
C THR A 291 -6.85 -13.36 10.92
N ALA A 292 -6.45 -14.64 11.07
CA ALA A 292 -5.81 -15.13 12.29
C ALA A 292 -4.41 -14.51 12.47
N LEU A 293 -3.69 -14.31 11.37
CA LEU A 293 -2.39 -13.64 11.40
C LEU A 293 -2.54 -12.16 11.75
N LEU A 294 -3.46 -11.43 11.14
CA LEU A 294 -3.75 -10.04 11.52
C LEU A 294 -4.04 -9.92 13.01
N LYS A 295 -4.88 -10.80 13.56
CA LYS A 295 -5.17 -10.84 15.00
C LYS A 295 -3.93 -11.16 15.83
N LYS A 296 -3.14 -12.16 15.43
CA LYS A 296 -1.92 -12.56 16.15
C LYS A 296 -0.90 -11.42 16.25
N TYR A 297 -0.76 -10.65 15.18
CA TYR A 297 0.19 -9.53 15.13
C TYR A 297 -0.43 -8.19 15.59
N GLY A 298 -1.65 -8.21 16.14
CA GLY A 298 -2.31 -7.02 16.70
C GLY A 298 -2.73 -5.98 15.66
N LEU A 299 -2.95 -6.41 14.41
CA LEU A 299 -3.37 -5.55 13.29
C LEU A 299 -4.88 -5.63 13.00
N ASP A 300 -5.63 -6.37 13.80
CA ASP A 300 -7.09 -6.31 13.81
C ASP A 300 -7.60 -5.14 14.69
N GLU A 301 -8.89 -4.86 14.63
CA GLU A 301 -9.51 -3.75 15.37
C GLU A 301 -9.26 -3.80 16.89
N ASN A 302 -9.30 -5.00 17.48
CA ASN A 302 -9.10 -5.20 18.91
C ASN A 302 -7.64 -5.04 19.33
N GLY A 303 -6.71 -5.52 18.51
CA GLY A 303 -5.27 -5.35 18.71
C GLY A 303 -4.87 -3.88 18.66
N ILE A 304 -5.32 -3.17 17.63
CA ILE A 304 -5.07 -1.73 17.47
C ILE A 304 -5.67 -0.94 18.67
N TYR A 305 -6.94 -1.20 19.02
CA TYR A 305 -7.59 -0.58 20.18
C TYR A 305 -6.78 -0.80 21.47
N THR A 306 -6.36 -2.03 21.73
CA THR A 306 -5.63 -2.38 22.96
C THR A 306 -4.28 -1.66 23.03
N GLU A 307 -3.51 -1.64 21.94
CA GLU A 307 -2.20 -0.98 21.87
C GLU A 307 -2.33 0.55 21.99
N VAL A 308 -3.33 1.15 21.35
CA VAL A 308 -3.60 2.60 21.50
C VAL A 308 -3.96 2.95 22.94
N LYS A 309 -4.86 2.19 23.55
CA LYS A 309 -5.30 2.43 24.94
C LYS A 309 -4.13 2.32 25.93
N LYS A 310 -3.28 1.29 25.77
CA LYS A 310 -2.05 1.11 26.55
C LYS A 310 -1.05 2.26 26.36
N TYR A 311 -0.98 2.84 25.17
CA TYR A 311 -0.10 3.97 24.88
C TYR A 311 -0.60 5.28 25.51
N LEU A 312 -1.92 5.43 25.70
CA LEU A 312 -2.54 6.62 26.27
C LEU A 312 -2.56 6.61 27.79
N SER A 313 -2.56 5.42 28.43
CA SER A 313 -2.47 5.25 29.88
C SER A 313 -1.05 5.53 30.39
#